data_2b756a7c8c39409e2c7bf2bd4813c667
#
_entry.id   2b756a7c8c39409e2c7bf2bd4813c667
#
_cell.length_a   1.000
_cell.length_b   1.000
_cell.length_c   1.000
_cell.angle_alpha   90.00
_cell.angle_beta   90.00
_cell.angle_gamma   90.00
#
_symmetry.space_group_name_H-M   'P 1'
#
loop_
_entity.id
_entity.type
_entity.pdbx_description
1 polymer ?
#
loop_
_entity_poly.entity_id
_entity_poly.type
_entity_poly.pdbx_seq_one_letter_code
_entity_poly.pdbx_strand_id
1 'polypeptide(L)'
;MLNRIVAFIFLIILSPIFLIVALFIFIEDGFPVFFKQKRVGINYTFFQIYKFRSMKKNTPNVATHLLTNPKQYLLKIGGIIRKLSLDELPNLINIISGEMVFVGPRPALYNQDDLMALRVLAGVDRLKPGITGWAQINGRDEISIEEKVKYEKEYLQKKSFLFDIQIIIGTFTSVLMSKGVKH
;
A
#
# COMPACT_ATOMS: atom_id res chain seq x y z
N MET A 1 11.96 7.86 13.67
CA MET A 1 13.26 8.19 13.04
C MET A 1 13.81 6.98 12.27
N LEU A 2 13.92 5.78 12.88
CA LEU A 2 14.45 4.57 12.24
C LEU A 2 13.80 4.23 10.89
N ASN A 3 12.46 4.20 10.79
CA ASN A 3 11.76 3.92 9.53
C ASN A 3 12.23 4.81 8.36
N ARG A 4 12.45 6.12 8.62
CA ARG A 4 12.88 7.06 7.59
C ARG A 4 14.28 6.75 7.07
N ILE A 5 15.21 6.45 7.97
CA ILE A 5 16.60 6.10 7.61
C ILE A 5 16.62 4.81 6.80
N VAL A 6 15.92 3.78 7.26
CA VAL A 6 15.82 2.49 6.56
C VAL A 6 15.17 2.66 5.19
N ALA A 7 14.09 3.45 5.09
CA ALA A 7 13.43 3.74 3.82
C ALA A 7 14.34 4.49 2.84
N PHE A 8 15.16 5.43 3.33
CA PHE A 8 16.13 6.15 2.49
C PHE A 8 17.21 5.20 1.94
N ILE A 9 17.75 4.31 2.79
CA ILE A 9 18.72 3.29 2.36
C ILE A 9 18.09 2.38 1.29
N PHE A 10 16.85 1.88 1.52
CA PHE A 10 16.15 1.06 0.52
C PHE A 10 15.89 1.82 -0.78
N LEU A 11 15.56 3.11 -0.72
CA LEU A 11 15.37 3.92 -1.93
C LEU A 11 16.64 3.98 -2.77
N ILE A 12 17.82 4.12 -2.14
CA ILE A 12 19.11 4.13 -2.84
C ILE A 12 19.39 2.74 -3.43
N ILE A 13 19.29 1.68 -2.65
CA ILE A 13 19.57 0.30 -3.09
C ILE A 13 18.64 -0.12 -4.23
N LEU A 14 17.35 0.25 -4.15
CA LEU A 14 16.34 -0.13 -5.14
C LEU A 14 16.24 0.87 -6.30
N SER A 15 17.05 1.95 -6.32
CA SER A 15 17.01 2.96 -7.38
C SER A 15 17.18 2.41 -8.81
N PRO A 16 18.02 1.37 -9.09
CA PRO A 16 18.04 0.77 -10.42
C PRO A 16 16.71 0.15 -10.83
N ILE A 17 16.00 -0.50 -9.89
CA ILE A 17 14.67 -1.08 -10.13
C ILE A 17 13.65 0.02 -10.40
N PHE A 18 13.71 1.13 -9.64
CA PHE A 18 12.87 2.30 -9.88
C PHE A 18 13.04 2.85 -11.30
N LEU A 19 14.29 3.00 -11.77
CA LEU A 19 14.58 3.50 -13.11
C LEU A 19 14.05 2.55 -14.19
N ILE A 20 14.27 1.24 -14.03
CA ILE A 20 13.80 0.22 -14.98
C ILE A 20 12.27 0.24 -15.07
N VAL A 21 11.57 0.20 -13.93
CA VAL A 21 10.09 0.22 -13.91
C VAL A 21 9.55 1.52 -14.50
N ALA A 22 10.15 2.67 -14.14
CA ALA A 22 9.76 3.98 -14.67
C ALA A 22 9.94 4.04 -16.19
N LEU A 23 11.06 3.50 -16.71
CA LEU A 23 11.35 3.46 -18.14
C LEU A 23 10.32 2.63 -18.91
N PHE A 24 9.99 1.43 -18.42
CA PHE A 24 8.98 0.59 -19.06
C PHE A 24 7.60 1.24 -19.09
N ILE A 25 7.18 1.88 -17.98
CA ILE A 25 5.91 2.62 -17.95
C ILE A 25 5.94 3.78 -18.93
N PHE A 26 7.06 4.51 -18.99
CA PHE A 26 7.23 5.63 -19.91
C PHE A 26 7.16 5.20 -21.38
N ILE A 27 7.84 4.12 -21.73
CA ILE A 27 7.82 3.59 -23.11
C ILE A 27 6.41 3.11 -23.50
N GLU A 28 5.67 2.48 -22.58
CA GLU A 28 4.36 1.92 -22.89
C GLU A 28 3.25 2.98 -22.96
N ASP A 29 3.25 3.97 -22.04
CA ASP A 29 2.12 4.93 -21.93
C ASP A 29 2.55 6.36 -21.53
N GLY A 30 3.85 6.69 -21.65
CA GLY A 30 4.39 8.03 -21.39
C GLY A 30 4.22 8.52 -19.94
N PHE A 31 4.42 9.84 -19.74
CA PHE A 31 4.23 10.47 -18.42
C PHE A 31 2.74 10.64 -18.05
N PRO A 32 2.42 10.70 -16.72
CA PRO A 32 3.30 10.52 -15.57
C PRO A 32 3.58 9.03 -15.30
N VAL A 33 4.78 8.68 -14.81
CA VAL A 33 5.15 7.31 -14.40
C VAL A 33 4.64 6.96 -13.00
N PHE A 34 4.38 7.97 -12.18
CA PHE A 34 3.82 7.82 -10.83
C PHE A 34 2.33 8.12 -10.81
N PHE A 35 1.61 7.29 -10.08
CA PHE A 35 0.23 7.51 -9.69
C PHE A 35 0.19 8.09 -8.27
N LYS A 36 -0.67 9.06 -8.06
CA LYS A 36 -0.90 9.70 -6.76
C LYS A 36 -2.37 9.56 -6.38
N GLN A 37 -2.65 9.26 -5.12
CA GLN A 37 -4.02 9.17 -4.64
C GLN A 37 -4.11 9.65 -3.20
N LYS A 38 -5.17 10.43 -2.90
CA LYS A 38 -5.45 10.93 -1.55
C LYS A 38 -5.84 9.77 -0.63
N ARG A 39 -5.18 9.70 0.53
CA ARG A 39 -5.38 8.67 1.54
C ARG A 39 -5.50 9.29 2.93
N VAL A 40 -6.10 8.52 3.84
CA VAL A 40 -6.20 8.88 5.26
C VAL A 40 -4.96 8.41 5.98
N GLY A 41 -4.34 9.35 6.70
CA GLY A 41 -3.19 9.14 7.58
C GLY A 41 -3.57 9.08 9.06
N ILE A 42 -2.58 9.26 9.91
CA ILE A 42 -2.76 9.31 11.37
C ILE A 42 -3.73 10.43 11.77
N ASN A 43 -4.58 10.18 12.77
CA ASN A 43 -5.54 11.14 13.31
C ASN A 43 -6.39 11.84 12.23
N TYR A 44 -6.83 11.08 11.23
CA TYR A 44 -7.66 11.59 10.13
C TYR A 44 -6.99 12.64 9.23
N THR A 45 -5.67 12.82 9.30
CA THR A 45 -4.95 13.67 8.35
C THR A 45 -4.98 13.08 6.96
N PHE A 46 -4.83 13.92 5.93
CA PHE A 46 -4.78 13.45 4.56
C PHE A 46 -3.37 13.60 4.00
N PHE A 47 -2.95 12.61 3.19
CA PHE A 47 -1.70 12.65 2.46
C PHE A 47 -1.85 12.06 1.05
N GLN A 48 -0.84 12.25 0.20
CA GLN A 48 -0.78 11.65 -1.14
C GLN A 48 0.11 10.41 -1.12
N ILE A 49 -0.47 9.23 -1.35
CA ILE A 49 0.32 8.02 -1.55
C ILE A 49 0.96 8.04 -2.95
N TYR A 50 2.20 7.59 -3.05
CA TYR A 50 2.93 7.46 -4.32
C TYR A 50 3.04 6.00 -4.73
N LYS A 51 2.65 5.68 -5.97
CA LYS A 51 2.80 4.35 -6.57
C LYS A 51 3.34 4.46 -7.99
N PHE A 52 3.93 3.40 -8.51
CA PHE A 52 4.10 3.31 -9.95
C PHE A 52 2.74 3.13 -10.62
N ARG A 53 2.56 3.79 -11.76
CA ARG A 53 1.33 3.69 -12.54
C ARG A 53 1.27 2.33 -13.24
N SER A 54 0.39 1.47 -12.78
CA SER A 54 0.16 0.12 -13.33
C SER A 54 -1.02 0.07 -14.30
N MET A 55 -1.75 1.18 -14.43
CA MET A 55 -2.94 1.30 -15.29
C MET A 55 -2.79 2.47 -16.26
N LYS A 56 -3.50 2.43 -17.39
CA LYS A 56 -3.51 3.47 -18.42
C LYS A 56 -4.04 4.80 -17.89
N LYS A 57 -3.66 5.90 -18.53
CA LYS A 57 -4.07 7.26 -18.15
C LYS A 57 -5.57 7.49 -18.13
N ASN A 58 -6.30 6.83 -19.02
CA ASN A 58 -7.76 6.96 -19.15
C ASN A 58 -8.54 6.07 -18.20
N THR A 59 -7.87 5.43 -17.22
CA THR A 59 -8.54 4.62 -16.20
C THR A 59 -9.40 5.51 -15.30
N PRO A 60 -10.68 5.19 -15.06
CA PRO A 60 -11.51 5.90 -14.10
C PRO A 60 -10.88 5.92 -12.70
N ASN A 61 -10.92 7.05 -12.00
CA ASN A 61 -10.34 7.21 -10.68
C ASN A 61 -11.27 6.63 -9.59
N VAL A 62 -11.45 5.32 -9.63
CA VAL A 62 -12.22 4.54 -8.65
C VAL A 62 -11.38 3.38 -8.13
N ALA A 63 -11.84 2.73 -7.06
CA ALA A 63 -11.17 1.51 -6.58
C ALA A 63 -11.22 0.41 -7.65
N THR A 64 -10.14 -0.35 -7.80
CA THR A 64 -9.98 -1.35 -8.89
C THR A 64 -11.14 -2.37 -8.93
N HIS A 65 -11.68 -2.77 -7.77
CA HIS A 65 -12.81 -3.71 -7.70
C HIS A 65 -14.15 -3.12 -8.18
N LEU A 66 -14.24 -1.80 -8.33
CA LEU A 66 -15.42 -1.10 -8.88
C LEU A 66 -15.36 -0.92 -10.40
N LEU A 67 -14.24 -1.28 -11.04
CA LEU A 67 -14.10 -1.24 -12.49
C LEU A 67 -14.81 -2.45 -13.12
N THR A 68 -15.63 -2.22 -14.12
CA THR A 68 -16.37 -3.28 -14.84
C THR A 68 -15.45 -4.28 -15.52
N ASN A 69 -14.29 -3.83 -16.03
CA ASN A 69 -13.28 -4.71 -16.63
C ASN A 69 -11.88 -4.15 -16.32
N PRO A 70 -11.31 -4.42 -15.12
CA PRO A 70 -10.02 -3.88 -14.72
C PRO A 70 -8.87 -4.23 -15.66
N LYS A 71 -8.90 -5.42 -16.28
CA LYS A 71 -7.82 -5.91 -17.14
C LYS A 71 -7.59 -5.06 -18.39
N GLN A 72 -8.61 -4.45 -18.95
CA GLN A 72 -8.48 -3.58 -20.13
C GLN A 72 -7.67 -2.30 -19.88
N TYR A 73 -7.63 -1.87 -18.62
CA TYR A 73 -6.90 -0.68 -18.18
C TYR A 73 -5.48 -0.99 -17.72
N LEU A 74 -5.11 -2.25 -17.52
CA LEU A 74 -3.75 -2.61 -17.12
C LEU A 74 -2.76 -2.29 -18.24
N LEU A 75 -1.61 -1.74 -17.85
CA LEU A 75 -0.42 -1.74 -18.69
C LEU A 75 0.08 -3.19 -18.84
N LYS A 76 0.77 -3.51 -19.92
CA LYS A 76 1.37 -4.85 -20.13
C LYS A 76 2.30 -5.20 -18.96
N ILE A 77 3.17 -4.24 -18.57
CA ILE A 77 4.00 -4.40 -17.38
C ILE A 77 3.19 -4.29 -16.06
N GLY A 78 2.02 -3.65 -16.10
CA GLY A 78 1.20 -3.37 -14.93
C GLY A 78 0.81 -4.61 -14.14
N GLY A 79 0.47 -5.70 -14.83
CA GLY A 79 0.19 -6.97 -14.18
C GLY A 79 1.39 -7.54 -13.41
N ILE A 80 2.59 -7.43 -13.98
CA ILE A 80 3.84 -7.92 -13.37
C ILE A 80 4.20 -7.10 -12.14
N ILE A 81 4.22 -5.77 -12.26
CA ILE A 81 4.59 -4.89 -11.15
C ILE A 81 3.60 -5.00 -9.97
N ARG A 82 2.30 -5.20 -10.24
CA ARG A 82 1.30 -5.45 -9.19
C ARG A 82 1.46 -6.82 -8.54
N LYS A 83 1.68 -7.86 -9.32
CA LYS A 83 1.91 -9.22 -8.80
C LYS A 83 3.12 -9.27 -7.87
N LEU A 84 4.18 -8.54 -8.20
CA LEU A 84 5.40 -8.44 -7.39
C LEU A 84 5.36 -7.32 -6.36
N SER A 85 4.23 -6.59 -6.25
CA SER A 85 4.07 -5.41 -5.38
C SER A 85 5.11 -4.30 -5.62
N LEU A 86 5.76 -4.29 -6.79
CA LEU A 86 6.73 -3.25 -7.17
C LEU A 86 6.05 -1.89 -7.36
N ASP A 87 4.75 -1.87 -7.68
CA ASP A 87 3.97 -0.64 -7.80
C ASP A 87 3.93 0.14 -6.47
N GLU A 88 4.12 -0.52 -5.34
CA GLU A 88 4.11 0.11 -4.02
C GLU A 88 5.49 0.62 -3.55
N LEU A 89 6.59 0.33 -4.28
CA LEU A 89 7.92 0.81 -3.90
C LEU A 89 8.01 2.34 -3.72
N PRO A 90 7.33 3.19 -4.51
CA PRO A 90 7.34 4.64 -4.28
C PRO A 90 6.76 5.09 -2.93
N ASN A 91 6.05 4.22 -2.19
CA ASN A 91 5.65 4.52 -0.81
C ASN A 91 6.83 4.73 0.13
N LEU A 92 8.05 4.31 -0.23
CA LEU A 92 9.27 4.67 0.49
C LEU A 92 9.42 6.19 0.64
N ILE A 93 8.97 6.96 -0.34
CA ILE A 93 8.95 8.44 -0.28
C ILE A 93 8.02 8.90 0.85
N ASN A 94 6.84 8.28 1.01
CA ASN A 94 5.90 8.59 2.09
C ASN A 94 6.44 8.18 3.48
N ILE A 95 7.28 7.13 3.55
CA ILE A 95 7.95 6.80 4.81
C ILE A 95 9.03 7.83 5.14
N ILE A 96 9.81 8.27 4.16
CA ILE A 96 10.86 9.29 4.34
C ILE A 96 10.23 10.62 4.77
N SER A 97 9.10 11.03 4.19
CA SER A 97 8.35 12.23 4.61
C SER A 97 7.71 12.06 6.00
N GLY A 98 7.53 10.80 6.45
CA GLY A 98 6.98 10.45 7.76
C GLY A 98 5.46 10.34 7.81
N GLU A 99 4.81 10.32 6.65
CA GLU A 99 3.38 10.08 6.49
C GLU A 99 3.03 8.61 6.69
N MET A 100 3.97 7.70 6.36
CA MET A 100 3.82 6.26 6.50
C MET A 100 4.95 5.61 7.31
N VAL A 101 4.76 4.34 7.63
CA VAL A 101 5.75 3.42 8.23
C VAL A 101 5.80 2.11 7.45
N PHE A 102 6.78 1.23 7.73
CA PHE A 102 6.80 -0.09 7.08
C PHE A 102 5.61 -0.94 7.50
N VAL A 103 5.32 -1.01 8.81
CA VAL A 103 4.26 -1.86 9.37
C VAL A 103 3.20 -1.00 10.05
N GLY A 104 1.94 -1.13 9.59
CA GLY A 104 0.80 -0.41 10.13
C GLY A 104 -0.49 -0.73 9.36
N PRO A 105 -1.63 -0.15 9.73
CA PRO A 105 -2.88 -0.28 8.98
C PRO A 105 -2.71 0.19 7.53
N ARG A 106 -3.35 -0.50 6.57
CA ARG A 106 -3.34 -0.03 5.18
C ARG A 106 -4.02 1.34 5.07
N PRO A 107 -3.42 2.34 4.37
CA PRO A 107 -4.03 3.65 4.24
C PRO A 107 -5.41 3.57 3.57
N ALA A 108 -6.45 4.01 4.27
CA ALA A 108 -7.82 4.06 3.74
C ALA A 108 -7.94 5.08 2.59
N LEU A 109 -8.86 4.85 1.66
CA LEU A 109 -9.26 5.88 0.72
C LEU A 109 -9.96 7.03 1.49
N TYR A 110 -9.83 8.24 0.98
CA TYR A 110 -10.38 9.44 1.63
C TYR A 110 -11.92 9.43 1.78
N ASN A 111 -12.60 8.55 1.06
CA ASN A 111 -14.06 8.36 1.04
C ASN A 111 -14.50 7.00 1.62
N GLN A 112 -13.70 6.35 2.43
CA GLN A 112 -14.05 5.12 3.17
C GLN A 112 -14.46 5.47 4.61
N ASP A 113 -15.57 6.21 4.75
CA ASP A 113 -16.04 6.73 6.04
C ASP A 113 -16.47 5.61 6.99
N ASP A 114 -17.03 4.52 6.47
CA ASP A 114 -17.41 3.31 7.20
C ASP A 114 -16.19 2.66 7.89
N LEU A 115 -15.12 2.42 7.14
CA LEU A 115 -13.86 1.91 7.69
C LEU A 115 -13.27 2.86 8.72
N MET A 116 -13.29 4.16 8.45
CA MET A 116 -12.70 5.15 9.35
C MET A 116 -13.49 5.30 10.65
N ALA A 117 -14.82 5.22 10.61
CA ALA A 117 -15.66 5.23 11.81
C ALA A 117 -15.31 4.06 12.74
N LEU A 118 -15.17 2.84 12.20
CA LEU A 118 -14.77 1.67 12.99
C LEU A 118 -13.34 1.78 13.52
N ARG A 119 -12.40 2.35 12.75
CA ARG A 119 -11.01 2.57 13.21
C ARG A 119 -10.95 3.55 14.37
N VAL A 120 -11.73 4.64 14.34
CA VAL A 120 -11.82 5.60 15.44
C VAL A 120 -12.36 4.93 16.70
N LEU A 121 -13.46 4.17 16.60
CA LEU A 121 -14.02 3.42 17.72
C LEU A 121 -13.03 2.41 18.32
N ALA A 122 -12.18 1.81 17.47
CA ALA A 122 -11.16 0.86 17.90
C ALA A 122 -9.83 1.53 18.35
N GLY A 123 -9.67 2.85 18.18
CA GLY A 123 -8.44 3.61 18.47
C GLY A 123 -7.30 3.35 17.48
N VAL A 124 -7.59 2.74 16.33
CA VAL A 124 -6.62 2.41 15.27
C VAL A 124 -6.18 3.64 14.48
N ASP A 125 -7.00 4.66 14.44
CA ASP A 125 -6.74 5.96 13.79
C ASP A 125 -5.47 6.65 14.29
N ARG A 126 -5.01 6.32 15.51
CA ARG A 126 -3.77 6.82 16.12
C ARG A 126 -2.51 6.17 15.55
N LEU A 127 -2.64 5.12 14.76
CA LEU A 127 -1.50 4.46 14.09
C LEU A 127 -1.18 5.16 12.78
N LYS A 128 0.11 5.32 12.49
CA LYS A 128 0.54 5.68 11.13
C LYS A 128 0.24 4.54 10.17
N PRO A 129 -0.25 4.84 8.97
CA PRO A 129 -0.47 3.80 7.96
C PRO A 129 0.85 3.14 7.54
N GLY A 130 0.77 1.84 7.18
CA GLY A 130 1.90 1.02 6.78
C GLY A 130 1.85 0.60 5.31
N ILE A 131 3.02 0.23 4.76
CA ILE A 131 3.10 -0.48 3.47
C ILE A 131 2.51 -1.88 3.64
N THR A 132 2.83 -2.53 4.76
CA THR A 132 2.23 -3.81 5.16
C THR A 132 1.66 -3.71 6.57
N GLY A 133 0.92 -4.75 7.01
CA GLY A 133 0.32 -4.80 8.34
C GLY A 133 -0.38 -6.11 8.63
N TRP A 134 -0.80 -6.27 9.88
CA TRP A 134 -1.38 -7.52 10.37
C TRP A 134 -2.64 -7.95 9.59
N ALA A 135 -3.54 -7.01 9.28
CA ALA A 135 -4.71 -7.29 8.47
C ALA A 135 -4.36 -7.71 7.03
N GLN A 136 -3.29 -7.12 6.44
CA GLN A 136 -2.90 -7.43 5.07
C GLN A 136 -2.37 -8.88 4.94
N ILE A 137 -1.65 -9.41 5.92
CA ILE A 137 -1.15 -10.79 5.87
C ILE A 137 -2.19 -11.84 6.28
N ASN A 138 -3.29 -11.42 6.95
CA ASN A 138 -4.36 -12.32 7.43
C ASN A 138 -5.64 -12.31 6.58
N GLY A 139 -5.63 -11.68 5.39
CA GLY A 139 -6.79 -11.75 4.50
C GLY A 139 -6.88 -10.63 3.48
N ARG A 140 -6.09 -9.56 3.65
CA ARG A 140 -5.92 -8.46 2.69
C ARG A 140 -7.26 -7.85 2.22
N ASP A 141 -7.68 -8.11 0.98
CA ASP A 141 -8.88 -7.54 0.37
C ASP A 141 -10.09 -8.51 0.41
N GLU A 142 -9.93 -9.69 1.01
CA GLU A 142 -10.96 -10.74 1.07
C GLU A 142 -11.76 -10.74 2.37
N ILE A 143 -11.29 -10.04 3.40
CA ILE A 143 -11.94 -9.92 4.70
C ILE A 143 -12.88 -8.73 4.77
N SER A 144 -13.91 -8.83 5.62
CA SER A 144 -14.83 -7.72 5.89
C SER A 144 -14.11 -6.53 6.55
N ILE A 145 -14.79 -5.37 6.54
CA ILE A 145 -14.25 -4.16 7.19
C ILE A 145 -14.08 -4.37 8.70
N GLU A 146 -15.03 -5.06 9.32
CA GLU A 146 -15.02 -5.39 10.74
C GLU A 146 -13.86 -6.31 11.11
N GLU A 147 -13.62 -7.36 10.32
CA GLU A 147 -12.48 -8.25 10.52
C GLU A 147 -11.16 -7.53 10.32
N LYS A 148 -11.08 -6.66 9.31
CA LYS A 148 -9.90 -5.82 9.07
C LYS A 148 -9.58 -4.97 10.29
N VAL A 149 -10.57 -4.26 10.84
CA VAL A 149 -10.39 -3.42 12.03
C VAL A 149 -10.05 -4.25 13.26
N LYS A 150 -10.61 -5.47 13.39
CA LYS A 150 -10.25 -6.42 14.45
C LYS A 150 -8.75 -6.76 14.41
N TYR A 151 -8.21 -7.13 13.25
CA TYR A 151 -6.76 -7.38 13.10
C TYR A 151 -5.92 -6.12 13.36
N GLU A 152 -6.37 -4.95 12.89
CA GLU A 152 -5.66 -3.69 13.12
C GLU A 152 -5.65 -3.29 14.60
N LYS A 153 -6.73 -3.58 15.35
CA LYS A 153 -6.79 -3.42 16.81
C LYS A 153 -5.87 -4.40 17.53
N GLU A 154 -5.82 -5.66 17.08
CA GLU A 154 -4.88 -6.64 17.60
C GLU A 154 -3.44 -6.18 17.40
N TYR A 155 -3.11 -5.64 16.22
CA TYR A 155 -1.79 -5.04 15.97
C TYR A 155 -1.51 -3.88 16.93
N LEU A 156 -2.46 -2.97 17.16
CA LEU A 156 -2.31 -1.86 18.11
C LEU A 156 -1.92 -2.36 19.51
N GLN A 157 -2.56 -3.46 19.97
CA GLN A 157 -2.33 -4.02 21.29
C GLN A 157 -0.99 -4.77 21.41
N LYS A 158 -0.56 -5.46 20.34
CA LYS A 158 0.66 -6.30 20.33
C LYS A 158 1.86 -5.61 19.72
N LYS A 159 1.72 -4.36 19.28
CA LYS A 159 2.76 -3.62 18.56
C LYS A 159 4.10 -3.66 19.30
N SER A 160 5.07 -4.28 18.66
CA SER A 160 6.45 -4.37 19.13
C SER A 160 7.38 -4.56 17.94
N PHE A 161 8.68 -4.32 18.12
CA PHE A 161 9.67 -4.52 17.07
C PHE A 161 9.68 -5.96 16.53
N LEU A 162 9.57 -6.95 17.41
CA LEU A 162 9.52 -8.37 17.01
C LEU A 162 8.24 -8.70 16.24
N PHE A 163 7.11 -8.12 16.62
CA PHE A 163 5.86 -8.32 15.91
C PHE A 163 5.89 -7.65 14.53
N ASP A 164 6.51 -6.47 14.41
CA ASP A 164 6.73 -5.83 13.10
C ASP A 164 7.59 -6.71 12.19
N ILE A 165 8.68 -7.32 12.70
CA ILE A 165 9.51 -8.26 11.94
C ILE A 165 8.70 -9.49 11.50
N GLN A 166 7.88 -10.07 12.38
CA GLN A 166 7.00 -11.19 12.03
C GLN A 166 6.06 -10.83 10.88
N ILE A 167 5.46 -9.64 10.91
CA ILE A 167 4.58 -9.14 9.84
C ILE A 167 5.34 -8.96 8.54
N ILE A 168 6.55 -8.42 8.58
CA ILE A 168 7.40 -8.26 7.38
C ILE A 168 7.71 -9.62 6.76
N ILE A 169 8.12 -10.62 7.56
CA ILE A 169 8.37 -11.98 7.08
C ILE A 169 7.10 -12.59 6.49
N GLY A 170 5.96 -12.45 7.17
CA GLY A 170 4.65 -12.91 6.69
C GLY A 170 4.24 -12.24 5.36
N THR A 171 4.64 -10.99 5.14
CA THR A 171 4.39 -10.28 3.88
C THR A 171 5.16 -10.92 2.72
N PHE A 172 6.44 -11.23 2.91
CA PHE A 172 7.25 -11.90 1.88
C PHE A 172 6.64 -13.25 1.49
N THR A 173 6.21 -14.05 2.47
CA THR A 173 5.55 -15.34 2.19
C THR A 173 4.23 -15.16 1.44
N SER A 174 3.42 -14.17 1.81
CA SER A 174 2.14 -13.88 1.16
C SER A 174 2.31 -13.41 -0.29
N VAL A 175 3.31 -12.56 -0.56
CA VAL A 175 3.64 -12.08 -1.91
C VAL A 175 4.14 -13.24 -2.78
N LEU A 176 5.05 -14.07 -2.28
CA LEU A 176 5.58 -15.23 -3.01
C LEU A 176 4.49 -16.26 -3.34
N MET A 177 3.54 -16.48 -2.42
CA MET A 177 2.43 -17.41 -2.63
C MET A 177 1.27 -16.80 -3.43
N SER A 178 1.34 -15.51 -3.82
CA SER A 178 0.28 -14.76 -4.51
C SER A 178 -1.09 -14.87 -3.82
N LYS A 179 -1.13 -15.06 -2.48
CA LYS A 179 -2.36 -15.19 -1.70
C LYS A 179 -3.04 -13.83 -1.56
N GLY A 180 -4.36 -13.78 -1.79
CA GLY A 180 -5.21 -12.61 -1.47
C GLY A 180 -5.10 -11.43 -2.44
N VAL A 181 -4.56 -11.58 -3.64
CA VAL A 181 -4.57 -10.55 -4.68
C VAL A 181 -5.72 -10.82 -5.63
N LYS A 182 -6.83 -10.09 -5.50
CA LYS A 182 -7.89 -10.05 -6.55
C LYS A 182 -7.39 -9.15 -7.69
N HIS A 183 -7.26 -9.72 -8.87
CA HIS A 183 -6.90 -9.04 -10.11
C HIS A 183 -8.14 -8.69 -10.91
#